data_623f21709323692ab547510e1a59f47c
#
_entry.id   623f21709323692ab547510e1a59f47c
#
_cell.length_a   1.000
_cell.length_b   1.000
_cell.length_c   1.000
_cell.angle_alpha   90.00
_cell.angle_beta   90.00
_cell.angle_gamma   90.00
#
_symmetry.space_group_name_H-M   'P 1'
#
loop_
_entity.id
_entity.type
_entity.pdbx_description
1 polymer ?
#
loop_
_entity_poly.entity_id
_entity_poly.type
_entity_poly.pdbx_seq_one_letter_code
_entity_poly.pdbx_strand_id
1 'polypeptide(L)'
;SDQAFYPEDKIREITFPDVTNDAIFGYMTSLTFHDLLDPGKVGQLRTDISNATGLVVVYGHAASLIAENCDLLVYADMARWEIQLRQRNHEINNLGISNAGEAPGIQYKRGFFVDWRICDRLKQQLFEKADYWLDTNHQHSPKMMPAAEMLNGLDTISQSPFRVVPYFDPGPWGGQWMKHVFGLDKSKPNYAWSFDGVPEENSLLLDVEGVTFEIPAINLVFYKSTELLGKPVEERFGKEFPIRFDLLDTMDGGNLSFQV
;
A
#
# COMPACT_ATOMS: atom_id res chain seq x y z
N SER A 1 -17.15 -6.26 -5.53
CA SER A 1 -16.01 -6.82 -6.29
C SER A 1 -15.92 -8.33 -6.16
N ASP A 2 -16.31 -8.89 -5.03
CA ASP A 2 -16.28 -10.36 -4.81
C ASP A 2 -17.10 -11.11 -5.85
N GLN A 3 -18.07 -10.44 -6.45
CA GLN A 3 -18.87 -10.98 -7.55
C GLN A 3 -18.07 -11.28 -8.81
N ALA A 4 -16.91 -10.63 -9.01
CA ALA A 4 -16.09 -10.81 -10.19
C ALA A 4 -15.03 -11.92 -10.05
N PHE A 5 -14.73 -12.36 -8.83
CA PHE A 5 -13.70 -13.35 -8.58
C PHE A 5 -14.13 -14.76 -8.99
N TYR A 6 -13.16 -15.60 -9.32
CA TYR A 6 -13.37 -17.04 -9.36
C TYR A 6 -13.91 -17.57 -8.03
N PRO A 7 -14.52 -18.75 -8.00
CA PRO A 7 -14.87 -19.42 -6.74
C PRO A 7 -13.64 -19.61 -5.84
N GLU A 8 -13.84 -19.58 -4.53
CA GLU A 8 -12.77 -19.65 -3.53
C GLU A 8 -11.82 -20.82 -3.74
N ASP A 9 -12.34 -22.01 -4.02
CA ASP A 9 -11.53 -23.21 -4.26
C ASP A 9 -10.56 -23.00 -5.43
N LYS A 10 -11.03 -22.33 -6.50
CA LYS A 10 -10.19 -22.01 -7.65
C LYS A 10 -9.12 -20.99 -7.32
N ILE A 11 -9.44 -19.96 -6.50
CA ILE A 11 -8.46 -18.98 -6.03
C ILE A 11 -7.41 -19.65 -5.15
N ARG A 12 -7.81 -20.55 -4.26
CA ARG A 12 -6.88 -21.33 -3.43
C ARG A 12 -5.95 -22.19 -4.29
N GLU A 13 -6.49 -22.84 -5.34
CA GLU A 13 -5.69 -23.62 -6.29
C GLU A 13 -4.65 -22.75 -7.02
N ILE A 14 -5.07 -21.62 -7.58
CA ILE A 14 -4.20 -20.69 -8.33
C ILE A 14 -3.07 -20.16 -7.46
N THR A 15 -3.37 -19.81 -6.21
CA THR A 15 -2.41 -19.16 -5.30
C THR A 15 -1.57 -20.17 -4.49
N PHE A 16 -1.90 -21.46 -4.52
CA PHE A 16 -1.22 -22.48 -3.73
C PHE A 16 0.29 -22.59 -4.01
N PRO A 17 0.77 -22.51 -5.27
CA PRO A 17 2.21 -22.55 -5.55
C PRO A 17 3.01 -21.50 -4.79
N ASP A 18 2.43 -20.31 -4.56
CA ASP A 18 3.08 -19.20 -3.90
C ASP A 18 2.85 -19.23 -2.38
N VAL A 19 1.62 -19.59 -1.95
CA VAL A 19 1.31 -19.75 -0.51
C VAL A 19 2.04 -20.93 0.10
N THR A 20 2.15 -22.06 -0.58
CA THR A 20 2.79 -23.30 -0.15
C THR A 20 2.20 -23.95 1.12
N ASN A 21 2.67 -25.15 1.46
CA ASN A 21 2.33 -25.83 2.72
C ASN A 21 3.22 -25.45 3.91
N ASP A 22 4.26 -24.64 3.70
CA ASP A 22 5.11 -24.19 4.81
C ASP A 22 4.28 -23.29 5.76
N ALA A 23 4.52 -23.38 7.06
CA ALA A 23 3.77 -22.63 8.05
C ALA A 23 4.06 -21.09 8.01
N ILE A 24 5.25 -20.72 7.53
CA ILE A 24 5.77 -19.35 7.60
C ILE A 24 6.10 -18.80 6.22
N PHE A 25 6.77 -19.59 5.38
CA PHE A 25 7.32 -19.13 4.11
C PHE A 25 6.44 -19.46 2.90
N GLY A 26 6.47 -18.59 1.93
CA GLY A 26 5.89 -18.73 0.60
C GLY A 26 6.81 -18.12 -0.45
N TYR A 27 6.32 -17.95 -1.66
CA TYR A 27 7.02 -17.27 -2.74
C TYR A 27 6.27 -15.99 -3.09
N MET A 28 7.01 -14.93 -3.41
CA MET A 28 6.41 -13.70 -3.92
C MET A 28 5.72 -13.98 -5.23
N THR A 29 4.41 -13.82 -5.25
CA THR A 29 3.61 -14.14 -6.43
C THR A 29 3.89 -13.20 -7.60
N SER A 30 3.86 -13.74 -8.82
CA SER A 30 3.78 -12.97 -10.06
C SER A 30 2.35 -12.74 -10.53
N LEU A 31 1.35 -13.29 -9.85
CA LEU A 31 -0.06 -13.15 -10.19
C LEU A 31 -0.53 -11.69 -10.14
N THR A 32 -1.56 -11.42 -10.90
CA THR A 32 -2.27 -10.15 -10.97
C THR A 32 -3.74 -10.37 -10.65
N PHE A 33 -4.54 -9.29 -10.57
CA PHE A 33 -5.98 -9.45 -10.46
C PHE A 33 -6.61 -10.22 -11.62
N HIS A 34 -6.04 -10.11 -12.83
CA HIS A 34 -6.58 -10.84 -13.99
C HIS A 34 -6.55 -12.35 -13.80
N ASP A 35 -5.61 -12.87 -13.01
CA ASP A 35 -5.51 -14.31 -12.72
C ASP A 35 -6.56 -14.77 -11.71
N LEU A 36 -7.13 -13.85 -10.92
CA LEU A 36 -8.13 -14.14 -9.90
C LEU A 36 -9.56 -13.80 -10.33
N LEU A 37 -9.74 -13.04 -11.41
CA LEU A 37 -11.04 -12.61 -11.90
C LEU A 37 -11.58 -13.62 -12.93
N ASP A 38 -12.87 -13.94 -12.81
CA ASP A 38 -13.62 -14.74 -13.78
C ASP A 38 -14.03 -13.87 -14.98
N PRO A 39 -13.50 -14.11 -16.19
CA PRO A 39 -13.82 -13.28 -17.35
C PRO A 39 -15.31 -13.22 -17.70
N GLY A 40 -16.05 -14.30 -17.44
CA GLY A 40 -17.50 -14.34 -17.68
C GLY A 40 -18.24 -13.41 -16.73
N LYS A 41 -17.90 -13.44 -15.44
CA LYS A 41 -18.48 -12.56 -14.43
C LYS A 41 -18.11 -11.10 -14.66
N VAL A 42 -16.86 -10.82 -15.03
CA VAL A 42 -16.40 -9.47 -15.41
C VAL A 42 -17.18 -8.95 -16.61
N GLY A 43 -17.36 -9.76 -17.66
CA GLY A 43 -18.15 -9.40 -18.84
C GLY A 43 -19.61 -9.10 -18.50
N GLN A 44 -20.21 -9.88 -17.63
CA GLN A 44 -21.58 -9.63 -17.15
C GLN A 44 -21.68 -8.32 -16.37
N LEU A 45 -20.77 -8.07 -15.42
CA LEU A 45 -20.75 -6.84 -14.64
C LEU A 45 -20.56 -5.59 -15.51
N ARG A 46 -19.69 -5.67 -16.52
CA ARG A 46 -19.51 -4.57 -17.49
C ARG A 46 -20.78 -4.29 -18.28
N THR A 47 -21.50 -5.35 -18.67
CA THR A 47 -22.78 -5.23 -19.34
C THR A 47 -23.83 -4.59 -18.42
N ASP A 48 -23.88 -5.03 -17.17
CA ASP A 48 -24.81 -4.47 -16.17
C ASP A 48 -24.54 -2.97 -15.92
N ILE A 49 -23.27 -2.59 -15.81
CA ILE A 49 -22.82 -1.19 -15.68
C ILE A 49 -23.26 -0.37 -16.89
N SER A 50 -23.04 -0.89 -18.10
CA SER A 50 -23.36 -0.16 -19.34
C SER A 50 -24.86 0.04 -19.57
N ASN A 51 -25.69 -0.85 -19.02
CA ASN A 51 -27.14 -0.78 -19.10
C ASN A 51 -27.79 -0.01 -17.95
N ALA A 52 -27.04 0.31 -16.91
CA ALA A 52 -27.54 1.02 -15.76
C ALA A 52 -27.83 2.49 -16.10
N THR A 53 -28.84 3.07 -15.46
CA THR A 53 -29.19 4.49 -15.57
C THR A 53 -28.96 5.20 -14.26
N GLY A 54 -28.47 6.43 -14.30
CA GLY A 54 -28.17 7.22 -13.10
C GLY A 54 -26.76 6.96 -12.56
N LEU A 55 -26.56 7.25 -11.27
CA LEU A 55 -25.28 7.05 -10.59
C LEU A 55 -25.01 5.57 -10.39
N VAL A 56 -23.88 5.09 -10.92
CA VAL A 56 -23.38 3.72 -10.70
C VAL A 56 -22.11 3.79 -9.86
N VAL A 57 -22.10 3.07 -8.74
CA VAL A 57 -20.93 2.95 -7.87
C VAL A 57 -20.39 1.53 -7.95
N VAL A 58 -19.16 1.37 -8.45
CA VAL A 58 -18.44 0.11 -8.45
C VAL A 58 -17.36 0.17 -7.38
N TYR A 59 -17.41 -0.72 -6.40
CA TYR A 59 -16.51 -0.67 -5.26
C TYR A 59 -15.87 -2.02 -4.94
N GLY A 60 -14.75 -1.98 -4.25
CA GLY A 60 -13.98 -3.12 -3.77
C GLY A 60 -12.71 -3.38 -4.59
N HIS A 61 -12.05 -4.50 -4.30
CA HIS A 61 -10.81 -4.87 -4.98
C HIS A 61 -11.04 -5.03 -6.48
N ALA A 62 -10.11 -4.55 -7.30
CA ALA A 62 -10.19 -4.59 -8.77
C ALA A 62 -11.39 -3.85 -9.40
N ALA A 63 -12.10 -2.99 -8.66
CA ALA A 63 -13.21 -2.20 -9.20
C ALA A 63 -12.83 -1.42 -10.47
N SER A 64 -11.63 -0.84 -10.50
CA SER A 64 -11.08 -0.12 -11.65
C SER A 64 -10.85 -0.99 -12.89
N LEU A 65 -10.65 -2.29 -12.73
CA LEU A 65 -10.53 -3.23 -13.86
C LEU A 65 -11.90 -3.64 -14.43
N ILE A 66 -12.96 -3.43 -13.67
CA ILE A 66 -14.35 -3.69 -14.09
C ILE A 66 -14.94 -2.44 -14.73
N ALA A 67 -14.78 -1.29 -14.08
CA ALA A 67 -15.25 0.02 -14.53
C ALA A 67 -14.08 0.86 -15.10
N GLU A 68 -13.47 0.39 -16.18
CA GLU A 68 -12.27 1.01 -16.78
C GLU A 68 -12.48 2.46 -17.25
N ASN A 69 -13.71 2.81 -17.61
CA ASN A 69 -14.07 4.14 -18.11
C ASN A 69 -14.99 4.86 -17.11
N CYS A 70 -14.65 4.84 -15.82
CA CYS A 70 -15.40 5.58 -14.82
C CYS A 70 -15.14 7.09 -14.93
N ASP A 71 -16.17 7.90 -14.59
CA ASP A 71 -16.07 9.37 -14.56
C ASP A 71 -15.27 9.87 -13.34
N LEU A 72 -15.17 9.04 -12.29
CA LEU A 72 -14.47 9.35 -11.05
C LEU A 72 -13.83 8.10 -10.47
N LEU A 73 -12.54 8.17 -10.19
CA LEU A 73 -11.77 7.09 -9.56
C LEU A 73 -11.29 7.52 -8.16
N VAL A 74 -11.80 6.84 -7.15
CA VAL A 74 -11.35 7.01 -5.76
C VAL A 74 -10.52 5.80 -5.36
N TYR A 75 -9.26 6.01 -4.99
CA TYR A 75 -8.40 4.94 -4.47
C TYR A 75 -8.49 4.90 -2.94
N ALA A 76 -9.08 3.82 -2.40
CA ALA A 76 -9.12 3.57 -0.96
C ALA A 76 -7.83 2.86 -0.53
N ASP A 77 -7.06 3.49 0.34
CA ASP A 77 -5.75 3.02 0.78
C ASP A 77 -5.72 2.72 2.28
N MET A 78 -4.89 1.75 2.66
CA MET A 78 -4.71 1.33 4.05
C MET A 78 -3.28 0.82 4.24
N ALA A 79 -2.66 1.22 5.34
CA ALA A 79 -1.36 0.69 5.75
C ALA A 79 -1.46 -0.79 6.14
N ARG A 80 -0.42 -1.56 5.86
CA ARG A 80 -0.44 -3.01 6.13
C ARG A 80 -0.52 -3.34 7.61
N TRP A 81 0.03 -2.50 8.47
CA TRP A 81 -0.11 -2.69 9.90
C TRP A 81 -1.58 -2.63 10.35
N GLU A 82 -2.39 -1.74 9.76
CA GLU A 82 -3.83 -1.67 10.03
C GLU A 82 -4.55 -2.90 9.47
N ILE A 83 -4.18 -3.37 8.27
CA ILE A 83 -4.67 -4.63 7.73
C ILE A 83 -4.41 -5.78 8.71
N GLN A 84 -3.20 -5.87 9.27
CA GLN A 84 -2.85 -6.89 10.26
C GLN A 84 -3.67 -6.78 11.55
N LEU A 85 -3.94 -5.57 12.02
CA LEU A 85 -4.80 -5.37 13.19
C LEU A 85 -6.21 -5.89 12.93
N ARG A 86 -6.79 -5.58 11.76
CA ARG A 86 -8.10 -6.08 11.37
C ARG A 86 -8.12 -7.60 11.16
N GLN A 87 -7.05 -8.19 10.66
CA GLN A 87 -6.89 -9.65 10.59
C GLN A 87 -6.87 -10.27 11.99
N ARG A 88 -6.12 -9.69 12.92
CA ARG A 88 -6.07 -10.16 14.32
C ARG A 88 -7.42 -10.08 15.03
N ASN A 89 -8.24 -9.11 14.64
CA ASN A 89 -9.60 -8.95 15.15
C ASN A 89 -10.63 -9.78 14.39
N HIS A 90 -10.21 -10.57 13.40
CA HIS A 90 -11.11 -11.38 12.54
C HIS A 90 -12.13 -10.55 11.76
N GLU A 91 -11.81 -9.31 11.43
CA GLU A 91 -12.70 -8.36 10.75
C GLU A 91 -12.64 -8.46 9.22
N ILE A 92 -11.52 -8.95 8.69
CA ILE A 92 -11.29 -8.99 7.24
C ILE A 92 -10.77 -10.35 6.77
N ASN A 93 -11.06 -10.63 5.52
CA ASN A 93 -10.57 -11.79 4.78
C ASN A 93 -9.35 -11.45 3.94
N ASN A 94 -8.62 -12.45 3.52
CA ASN A 94 -7.69 -12.35 2.40
C ASN A 94 -8.42 -12.23 1.06
N LEU A 95 -7.68 -11.84 0.04
CA LEU A 95 -8.21 -11.54 -1.29
C LEU A 95 -8.91 -12.76 -1.92
N GLY A 96 -10.21 -12.61 -2.19
CA GLY A 96 -11.04 -13.59 -2.88
C GLY A 96 -11.36 -14.88 -2.12
N ILE A 97 -11.06 -14.97 -0.82
CA ILE A 97 -11.39 -16.12 0.01
C ILE A 97 -12.05 -15.70 1.33
N SER A 98 -12.77 -16.61 1.97
CA SER A 98 -13.50 -16.37 3.21
C SER A 98 -12.76 -17.00 4.39
N ASN A 99 -11.78 -16.28 4.93
CA ASN A 99 -10.87 -16.82 5.94
C ASN A 99 -10.62 -15.91 7.15
N ALA A 100 -11.51 -14.99 7.48
CA ALA A 100 -11.36 -14.13 8.65
C ALA A 100 -11.20 -14.91 9.98
N GLY A 101 -11.71 -16.14 10.05
CA GLY A 101 -11.56 -17.02 11.21
C GLY A 101 -10.23 -17.78 11.27
N GLU A 102 -9.34 -17.72 10.27
CA GLU A 102 -8.03 -18.35 10.29
C GLU A 102 -7.08 -17.64 11.28
N ALA A 103 -6.03 -18.34 11.69
CA ALA A 103 -5.00 -17.74 12.54
C ALA A 103 -4.36 -16.54 11.84
N PRO A 104 -4.16 -15.40 12.54
CA PRO A 104 -3.62 -14.18 11.94
C PRO A 104 -2.29 -14.36 11.20
N GLY A 105 -1.42 -15.25 11.68
CA GLY A 105 -0.16 -15.57 11.02
C GLY A 105 -0.33 -16.23 9.64
N ILE A 106 -1.39 -17.03 9.46
CA ILE A 106 -1.73 -17.66 8.17
C ILE A 106 -2.28 -16.59 7.21
N GLN A 107 -3.17 -15.73 7.70
CA GLN A 107 -3.68 -14.61 6.92
C GLN A 107 -2.55 -13.65 6.52
N TYR A 108 -1.65 -13.32 7.44
CA TYR A 108 -0.48 -12.47 7.17
C TYR A 108 0.42 -13.08 6.11
N LYS A 109 0.78 -14.36 6.24
CA LYS A 109 1.60 -15.06 5.25
C LYS A 109 1.01 -14.93 3.85
N ARG A 110 -0.29 -15.23 3.70
CA ARG A 110 -0.99 -15.09 2.43
C ARG A 110 -1.01 -13.64 1.94
N GLY A 111 -1.29 -12.71 2.84
CA GLY A 111 -1.23 -11.28 2.57
C GLY A 111 0.13 -10.87 2.02
N PHE A 112 1.19 -11.23 2.72
CA PHE A 112 2.56 -10.85 2.38
C PHE A 112 3.03 -11.41 1.04
N PHE A 113 2.84 -12.71 0.80
CA PHE A 113 3.36 -13.36 -0.39
C PHE A 113 2.46 -13.20 -1.63
N VAL A 114 1.16 -13.03 -1.44
CA VAL A 114 0.19 -13.03 -2.55
C VAL A 114 -0.61 -11.73 -2.61
N ASP A 115 -1.47 -11.46 -1.63
CA ASP A 115 -2.52 -10.46 -1.78
C ASP A 115 -1.94 -9.05 -1.98
N TRP A 116 -0.97 -8.67 -1.14
CA TRP A 116 -0.37 -7.34 -1.20
C TRP A 116 0.43 -7.13 -2.48
N ARG A 117 1.08 -8.19 -2.99
CA ARG A 117 1.80 -8.13 -4.27
C ARG A 117 0.85 -7.86 -5.44
N ILE A 118 -0.30 -8.53 -5.45
CA ILE A 118 -1.34 -8.32 -6.46
C ILE A 118 -1.92 -6.92 -6.37
N CYS A 119 -2.24 -6.47 -5.14
CA CYS A 119 -2.77 -5.12 -4.89
C CYS A 119 -1.76 -4.03 -5.27
N ASP A 120 -0.49 -4.19 -4.94
CA ASP A 120 0.57 -3.23 -5.25
C ASP A 120 0.75 -3.03 -6.75
N ARG A 121 0.70 -4.11 -7.55
CA ARG A 121 0.79 -4.00 -9.01
C ARG A 121 -0.34 -3.18 -9.60
N LEU A 122 -1.56 -3.38 -9.11
CA LEU A 122 -2.70 -2.55 -9.54
C LEU A 122 -2.56 -1.11 -9.02
N LYS A 123 -2.15 -0.94 -7.77
CA LYS A 123 -1.90 0.37 -7.17
C LYS A 123 -0.92 1.20 -7.99
N GLN A 124 0.21 0.61 -8.41
CA GLN A 124 1.19 1.29 -9.26
C GLN A 124 0.57 1.79 -10.58
N GLN A 125 -0.33 1.01 -11.18
CA GLN A 125 -1.00 1.40 -12.43
C GLN A 125 -2.02 2.54 -12.23
N LEU A 126 -2.59 2.65 -11.03
CA LEU A 126 -3.60 3.63 -10.67
C LEU A 126 -3.04 4.88 -9.99
N PHE A 127 -1.77 4.86 -9.61
CA PHE A 127 -1.16 5.84 -8.72
C PHE A 127 -1.31 7.28 -9.23
N GLU A 128 -1.15 7.47 -10.54
CA GLU A 128 -1.30 8.77 -11.20
C GLU A 128 -2.67 8.95 -11.88
N LYS A 129 -3.54 7.94 -11.81
CA LYS A 129 -4.85 7.97 -12.49
C LYS A 129 -6.01 8.27 -11.57
N ALA A 130 -5.81 8.09 -10.26
CA ALA A 130 -6.86 8.36 -9.28
C ALA A 130 -7.19 9.85 -9.23
N ASP A 131 -8.47 10.18 -9.11
CA ASP A 131 -8.93 11.54 -8.89
C ASP A 131 -8.85 11.90 -7.41
N TYR A 132 -9.16 10.94 -6.54
CA TYR A 132 -9.12 11.11 -5.09
C TYR A 132 -8.43 9.94 -4.40
N TRP A 133 -7.77 10.27 -3.29
CA TRP A 133 -7.14 9.31 -2.39
C TRP A 133 -7.90 9.27 -1.07
N LEU A 134 -8.32 8.08 -0.66
CA LEU A 134 -9.12 7.88 0.56
C LEU A 134 -8.27 7.13 1.60
N ASP A 135 -7.90 7.82 2.67
CA ASP A 135 -7.29 7.23 3.86
C ASP A 135 -8.35 6.45 4.64
N THR A 136 -8.18 5.15 4.76
CA THR A 136 -9.09 4.22 5.47
C THR A 136 -8.45 3.58 6.70
N ASN A 137 -7.31 4.10 7.17
CA ASN A 137 -6.64 3.56 8.37
C ASN A 137 -7.51 3.67 9.61
N HIS A 138 -8.32 4.71 9.71
CA HIS A 138 -9.26 4.88 10.83
C HIS A 138 -10.68 4.50 10.42
N GLN A 139 -11.15 3.34 10.89
CA GLN A 139 -12.39 2.68 10.45
C GLN A 139 -13.63 3.57 10.43
N HIS A 140 -13.79 4.48 11.39
CA HIS A 140 -14.97 5.35 11.51
C HIS A 140 -14.69 6.81 11.16
N SER A 141 -13.50 7.11 10.63
CA SER A 141 -13.08 8.46 10.30
C SER A 141 -12.23 8.48 9.03
N PRO A 142 -12.76 7.96 7.90
CA PRO A 142 -12.03 8.02 6.64
C PRO A 142 -11.85 9.48 6.22
N LYS A 143 -10.72 9.76 5.57
CA LYS A 143 -10.38 11.09 5.09
C LYS A 143 -10.08 11.01 3.60
N MET A 144 -10.58 11.98 2.83
CA MET A 144 -10.39 12.00 1.39
C MET A 144 -9.69 13.29 0.97
N MET A 145 -8.70 13.18 0.09
CA MET A 145 -8.03 14.30 -0.53
C MET A 145 -7.97 14.13 -2.06
N PRO A 146 -7.85 15.22 -2.83
CA PRO A 146 -7.50 15.11 -4.24
C PRO A 146 -6.17 14.37 -4.41
N ALA A 147 -6.08 13.49 -5.42
CA ALA A 147 -4.85 12.73 -5.64
C ALA A 147 -3.65 13.64 -5.96
N ALA A 148 -3.89 14.79 -6.59
CA ALA A 148 -2.86 15.80 -6.82
C ALA A 148 -2.22 16.29 -5.50
N GLU A 149 -3.02 16.49 -4.46
CA GLU A 149 -2.51 16.91 -3.15
C GLU A 149 -1.71 15.80 -2.46
N MET A 150 -2.11 14.54 -2.64
CA MET A 150 -1.32 13.41 -2.18
C MET A 150 0.06 13.38 -2.88
N LEU A 151 0.11 13.56 -4.19
CA LEU A 151 1.35 13.59 -4.95
C LEU A 151 2.24 14.78 -4.55
N ASN A 152 1.66 15.97 -4.36
CA ASN A 152 2.37 17.15 -3.85
C ASN A 152 2.94 16.91 -2.44
N GLY A 153 2.18 16.25 -1.58
CA GLY A 153 2.62 15.86 -0.26
C GLY A 153 3.81 14.89 -0.30
N LEU A 154 3.77 13.88 -1.17
CA LEU A 154 4.87 12.95 -1.37
C LEU A 154 6.12 13.65 -1.93
N ASP A 155 5.95 14.61 -2.85
CA ASP A 155 7.06 15.42 -3.36
C ASP A 155 7.73 16.20 -2.23
N THR A 156 6.94 16.86 -1.40
CA THR A 156 7.44 17.60 -0.24
C THR A 156 8.16 16.68 0.75
N ILE A 157 7.58 15.53 1.07
CA ILE A 157 8.18 14.53 1.96
C ILE A 157 9.51 14.03 1.40
N SER A 158 9.60 13.76 0.09
CA SER A 158 10.82 13.25 -0.52
C SER A 158 12.02 14.20 -0.41
N GLN A 159 11.79 15.47 -0.09
CA GLN A 159 12.81 16.53 -0.02
C GLN A 159 13.08 17.01 1.41
N SER A 160 12.34 16.52 2.40
CA SER A 160 12.42 17.01 3.77
C SER A 160 12.27 15.87 4.78
N PRO A 161 12.68 16.09 6.04
CA PRO A 161 12.37 15.16 7.12
C PRO A 161 10.87 14.95 7.26
N PHE A 162 10.44 13.71 7.37
CA PHE A 162 9.03 13.33 7.42
C PHE A 162 8.70 12.52 8.67
N ARG A 163 7.43 12.49 9.02
CA ARG A 163 6.91 11.71 10.14
C ARG A 163 6.28 10.43 9.63
N VAL A 164 6.48 9.35 10.39
CA VAL A 164 5.79 8.08 10.19
C VAL A 164 5.04 7.67 11.44
N VAL A 165 4.02 6.85 11.27
CA VAL A 165 3.45 6.05 12.36
C VAL A 165 4.29 4.77 12.41
N PRO A 166 5.10 4.54 13.46
CA PRO A 166 5.98 3.38 13.52
C PRO A 166 5.19 2.14 13.88
N TYR A 167 5.60 1.06 13.28
CA TYR A 167 5.02 -0.24 13.55
C TYR A 167 5.33 -0.76 14.97
N PHE A 168 6.56 -0.51 15.46
CA PHE A 168 7.00 -1.11 16.72
C PHE A 168 6.97 -0.17 17.93
N ASP A 169 7.30 1.09 17.77
CA ASP A 169 7.41 2.03 18.88
C ASP A 169 6.90 3.42 18.50
N PRO A 170 5.71 3.80 18.99
CA PRO A 170 5.12 5.12 18.76
C PRO A 170 5.74 6.24 19.61
N GLY A 171 6.76 5.94 20.44
CA GLY A 171 7.35 6.92 21.34
C GLY A 171 8.06 8.07 20.63
N PRO A 172 8.34 9.19 21.32
CA PRO A 172 8.97 10.38 20.74
C PRO A 172 10.48 10.25 20.51
N TRP A 173 11.10 9.12 20.83
CA TRP A 173 12.54 8.89 20.69
C TRP A 173 13.01 8.75 19.24
N GLY A 174 12.13 8.32 18.32
CA GLY A 174 12.47 8.12 16.91
C GLY A 174 13.03 9.37 16.24
N GLY A 175 14.04 9.18 15.40
CA GLY A 175 14.66 10.26 14.65
C GLY A 175 15.44 11.28 15.49
N GLN A 176 16.00 10.89 16.62
CA GLN A 176 16.70 11.83 17.55
C GLN A 176 17.84 12.61 16.85
N TRP A 177 18.59 11.96 15.99
CA TRP A 177 19.63 12.61 15.21
C TRP A 177 19.05 13.72 14.32
N MET A 178 17.97 13.45 13.60
CA MET A 178 17.30 14.43 12.75
C MET A 178 16.75 15.60 13.57
N LYS A 179 16.12 15.31 14.69
CA LYS A 179 15.61 16.35 15.61
C LYS A 179 16.73 17.30 16.07
N HIS A 180 17.91 16.74 16.33
CA HIS A 180 19.06 17.53 16.72
C HIS A 180 19.63 18.34 15.54
N VAL A 181 19.90 17.70 14.43
CA VAL A 181 20.59 18.31 13.26
C VAL A 181 19.72 19.33 12.54
N PHE A 182 18.42 19.02 12.37
CA PHE A 182 17.49 19.89 11.65
C PHE A 182 16.65 20.79 12.59
N GLY A 183 16.89 20.77 13.90
CA GLY A 183 16.13 21.58 14.85
C GLY A 183 14.66 21.23 14.92
N LEU A 184 14.29 19.96 14.69
CA LEU A 184 12.91 19.52 14.67
C LEU A 184 12.33 19.40 16.09
N ASP A 185 11.00 19.46 16.19
CA ASP A 185 10.29 19.36 17.46
C ASP A 185 10.49 17.98 18.11
N LYS A 186 11.18 17.98 19.25
CA LYS A 186 11.52 16.75 19.99
C LYS A 186 10.31 16.06 20.61
N SER A 187 9.20 16.78 20.81
CA SER A 187 7.96 16.23 21.35
C SER A 187 7.17 15.41 20.32
N LYS A 188 7.43 15.62 19.04
CA LYS A 188 6.77 14.87 17.98
C LYS A 188 7.37 13.46 17.90
N PRO A 189 6.55 12.42 17.91
CA PRO A 189 7.03 11.08 17.64
C PRO A 189 7.49 10.97 16.18
N ASN A 190 8.49 10.16 15.95
CA ASN A 190 8.72 9.47 14.68
C ASN A 190 9.01 10.35 13.47
N TYR A 191 9.95 11.26 13.61
CA TYR A 191 10.65 11.69 12.41
C TYR A 191 11.46 10.50 11.90
N ALA A 192 11.03 9.91 10.80
CA ALA A 192 11.74 8.82 10.18
C ALA A 192 12.86 9.37 9.33
N TRP A 193 13.97 8.72 9.50
CA TRP A 193 15.15 8.89 8.70
C TRP A 193 15.47 7.61 7.94
N SER A 194 15.07 6.49 8.53
CA SER A 194 15.34 5.16 8.04
C SER A 194 14.06 4.34 8.14
N PHE A 195 13.75 3.64 7.08
CA PHE A 195 12.77 2.58 7.07
C PHE A 195 13.48 1.25 7.28
N ASP A 196 14.20 1.12 8.37
CA ASP A 196 14.79 -0.17 8.72
C ASP A 196 13.66 -1.18 8.87
N GLY A 197 13.67 -2.12 7.92
CA GLY A 197 12.95 -3.39 8.00
C GLY A 197 11.57 -3.26 7.55
N VAL A 198 10.70 -2.57 7.19
CA VAL A 198 9.40 -2.76 6.53
C VAL A 198 8.67 -1.43 6.26
N PRO A 199 9.07 -0.68 5.23
CA PRO A 199 8.33 0.52 4.82
C PRO A 199 6.87 0.21 4.51
N GLU A 200 6.59 -1.03 4.16
CA GLU A 200 5.26 -1.53 3.86
C GLU A 200 4.32 -1.54 5.07
N GLU A 201 4.87 -1.70 6.27
CA GLU A 201 4.10 -1.77 7.51
C GLU A 201 3.82 -0.39 8.13
N ASN A 202 4.56 0.63 7.70
CA ASN A 202 4.47 1.97 8.26
C ASN A 202 3.54 2.87 7.46
N SER A 203 3.06 3.92 8.11
CA SER A 203 2.31 5.02 7.50
C SER A 203 3.13 6.30 7.51
N LEU A 204 2.98 7.10 6.45
CA LEU A 204 3.40 8.50 6.40
C LEU A 204 2.28 9.39 6.92
N LEU A 205 2.65 10.47 7.58
CA LEU A 205 1.72 11.52 8.00
C LEU A 205 1.84 12.71 7.04
N LEU A 206 0.77 12.99 6.31
CA LEU A 206 0.61 14.15 5.45
C LEU A 206 -0.31 15.17 6.10
N ASP A 207 0.17 16.39 6.29
CA ASP A 207 -0.68 17.49 6.73
C ASP A 207 -1.12 18.32 5.51
N VAL A 208 -2.39 18.29 5.21
CA VAL A 208 -3.00 19.04 4.09
C VAL A 208 -4.07 19.96 4.68
N GLU A 209 -3.89 21.27 4.55
CA GLU A 209 -4.85 22.29 5.04
C GLU A 209 -5.30 22.09 6.49
N GLY A 210 -4.39 21.62 7.37
CA GLY A 210 -4.67 21.37 8.78
C GLY A 210 -5.34 20.03 9.08
N VAL A 211 -5.52 19.19 8.07
CA VAL A 211 -5.98 17.81 8.23
C VAL A 211 -4.80 16.87 8.06
N THR A 212 -4.53 16.04 9.06
CA THR A 212 -3.50 15.01 8.97
C THR A 212 -4.08 13.74 8.34
N PHE A 213 -3.52 13.32 7.23
CA PHE A 213 -3.78 12.04 6.58
C PHE A 213 -2.71 11.04 6.97
N GLU A 214 -3.11 9.79 7.04
CA GLU A 214 -2.23 8.65 7.27
C GLU A 214 -2.25 7.78 6.01
N ILE A 215 -1.14 7.72 5.29
CA ILE A 215 -1.03 6.95 4.05
C ILE A 215 0.06 5.89 4.17
N PRO A 216 -0.06 4.75 3.48
CA PRO A 216 1.00 3.74 3.48
C PRO A 216 2.34 4.33 3.05
N ALA A 217 3.39 4.07 3.81
CA ALA A 217 4.74 4.55 3.50
C ALA A 217 5.29 4.00 2.18
N ILE A 218 4.78 2.85 1.73
CA ILE A 218 5.09 2.27 0.41
C ILE A 218 4.73 3.23 -0.74
N ASN A 219 3.82 4.17 -0.54
CA ASN A 219 3.48 5.17 -1.55
C ASN A 219 4.70 6.04 -1.93
N LEU A 220 5.60 6.29 -0.98
CA LEU A 220 6.84 7.00 -1.27
C LEU A 220 7.76 6.19 -2.19
N VAL A 221 7.74 4.86 -2.07
CA VAL A 221 8.49 3.96 -2.96
C VAL A 221 7.89 3.96 -4.37
N PHE A 222 6.57 4.01 -4.50
CA PHE A 222 5.92 4.10 -5.82
C PHE A 222 6.08 5.46 -6.47
N TYR A 223 6.11 6.51 -5.67
CA TYR A 223 6.37 7.87 -6.13
C TYR A 223 7.83 8.02 -6.55
N LYS A 224 8.05 8.42 -7.81
CA LYS A 224 9.40 8.62 -8.36
C LYS A 224 10.36 7.42 -8.22
N SER A 225 9.83 6.19 -8.13
CA SER A 225 10.66 4.99 -7.99
C SER A 225 11.73 4.89 -9.08
N THR A 226 11.38 5.17 -10.33
CA THR A 226 12.31 5.13 -11.47
C THR A 226 13.40 6.19 -11.34
N GLU A 227 13.08 7.39 -10.88
CA GLU A 227 14.04 8.47 -10.68
C GLU A 227 14.97 8.17 -9.48
N LEU A 228 14.40 7.63 -8.40
CA LEU A 228 15.15 7.29 -7.20
C LEU A 228 16.07 6.08 -7.42
N LEU A 229 15.60 5.07 -8.13
CA LEU A 229 16.35 3.83 -8.37
C LEU A 229 17.36 3.96 -9.51
N GLY A 230 17.13 4.84 -10.47
CA GLY A 230 17.98 5.01 -11.65
C GLY A 230 19.23 5.89 -11.48
N LYS A 231 19.39 6.59 -10.34
CA LYS A 231 20.49 7.54 -10.13
C LYS A 231 21.48 7.06 -9.06
N PRO A 232 22.78 7.32 -9.23
CA PRO A 232 23.77 7.09 -8.17
C PRO A 232 23.40 7.83 -6.87
N VAL A 233 23.76 7.24 -5.73
CA VAL A 233 23.45 7.80 -4.40
C VAL A 233 24.01 9.21 -4.24
N GLU A 234 25.22 9.45 -4.71
CA GLU A 234 25.89 10.76 -4.66
C GLU A 234 25.18 11.83 -5.49
N GLU A 235 24.55 11.43 -6.58
CA GLU A 235 23.78 12.36 -7.43
C GLU A 235 22.44 12.74 -6.77
N ARG A 236 21.84 11.82 -6.01
CA ARG A 236 20.56 12.05 -5.34
C ARG A 236 20.66 12.87 -4.06
N PHE A 237 21.67 12.60 -3.25
CA PHE A 237 21.76 13.10 -1.88
C PHE A 237 22.99 13.97 -1.61
N GLY A 238 23.87 14.12 -2.61
CA GLY A 238 25.12 14.82 -2.46
C GLY A 238 26.19 13.99 -1.72
N LYS A 239 27.45 14.43 -1.86
CA LYS A 239 28.61 13.69 -1.34
C LYS A 239 28.73 13.70 0.19
N GLU A 240 28.02 14.60 0.85
CA GLU A 240 28.11 14.80 2.31
C GLU A 240 27.01 14.07 3.09
N PHE A 241 26.17 13.31 2.43
CA PHE A 241 25.08 12.61 3.08
C PHE A 241 25.58 11.29 3.69
N PRO A 242 25.60 11.14 5.01
CA PRO A 242 26.21 9.96 5.66
C PRO A 242 25.30 8.71 5.60
N ILE A 243 24.41 8.63 4.63
CA ILE A 243 23.44 7.55 4.54
C ILE A 243 23.80 6.64 3.38
N ARG A 244 23.89 5.37 3.69
CA ARG A 244 23.97 4.31 2.71
C ARG A 244 22.58 3.76 2.42
N PHE A 245 22.20 3.77 1.14
CA PHE A 245 20.97 3.13 0.69
C PHE A 245 21.31 1.77 0.10
N ASP A 246 20.91 0.72 0.77
CA ASP A 246 20.95 -0.62 0.20
C ASP A 246 19.59 -0.92 -0.41
N LEU A 247 19.54 -0.96 -1.73
CA LEU A 247 18.37 -1.39 -2.48
C LEU A 247 18.37 -2.92 -2.49
N LEU A 248 17.52 -3.53 -1.70
CA LEU A 248 17.19 -4.92 -1.86
C LEU A 248 16.11 -5.00 -2.93
N ASP A 249 16.55 -5.30 -4.14
CA ASP A 249 15.66 -5.68 -5.23
C ASP A 249 15.13 -7.09 -4.92
N THR A 250 13.99 -7.14 -4.27
CA THR A 250 13.19 -8.35 -4.29
C THR A 250 12.37 -8.28 -5.56
N MET A 251 12.49 -9.26 -6.40
CA MET A 251 12.10 -9.37 -7.81
C MET A 251 10.79 -8.71 -8.29
N ASP A 252 10.00 -8.06 -7.43
CA ASP A 252 8.68 -7.53 -7.74
C ASP A 252 8.37 -6.15 -7.14
N GLY A 253 9.36 -5.30 -7.00
CA GLY A 253 9.12 -3.94 -6.55
C GLY A 253 9.79 -3.66 -5.21
N GLY A 254 11.06 -3.57 -5.26
CA GLY A 254 12.07 -3.15 -4.32
C GLY A 254 11.65 -2.84 -2.89
N ASN A 255 12.16 -3.58 -1.95
CA ASN A 255 12.22 -3.12 -0.57
C ASN A 255 13.37 -2.10 -0.48
N LEU A 256 13.04 -0.85 -0.21
CA LEU A 256 14.03 0.14 0.17
C LEU A 256 14.36 -0.09 1.64
N SER A 257 15.52 -0.67 1.93
CA SER A 257 16.10 -0.58 3.25
C SER A 257 17.09 0.58 3.29
N PHE A 258 16.92 1.44 4.27
CA PHE A 258 17.86 2.52 4.54
C PHE A 258 18.66 2.09 5.78
N GLN A 259 19.95 1.94 5.65
CA GLN A 259 20.85 1.74 6.79
C GLN A 259 21.61 3.04 7.06
N VAL A 260 21.63 3.47 8.31
CA VAL A 260 22.44 4.58 8.81
C VAL A 260 23.81 4.07 9.24
#